data_8394553fbb8a4d33d119cadc1757508d
#
_entry.id   8394553fbb8a4d33d119cadc1757508d
#
_cell.length_a   1.000
_cell.length_b   1.000
_cell.length_c   1.000
_cell.angle_alpha   90.00
_cell.angle_beta   90.00
_cell.angle_gamma   90.00
#
_symmetry.space_group_name_H-M   'P 1'
#
loop_
_entity.id
_entity.type
_entity.pdbx_description
1 polymer ?
#
loop_
_entity_poly.entity_id
_entity_poly.type
_entity_poly.pdbx_seq_one_letter_code
_entity_poly.pdbx_strand_id
1 'polypeptide(L)'
;QIGDNIIDLQYVLRAETLLDYYNHKIVAETMVKNLEEALKLTLVDWDIHSNFYMSENEVYPFTEQEILILMNLSGAYNECGNPEMSEKISNMILKCLNAEYLKSDETENLKLVIKRNLALACQHMKRYEDALSLLQEILKQAITLKYGLMVILALYDITWNMQKINEISGCEKYNWNEIKKKKLQVYYIAAARGDNYIKNLVAKSYRK
;
A
#
# COMPACT_ATOMS: atom_id res chain seq x y z
N GLN A 1 -19.91 -21.52 17.23
CA GLN A 1 -20.54 -21.73 15.90
C GLN A 1 -21.02 -20.43 15.23
N ILE A 2 -21.51 -19.42 15.97
CA ILE A 2 -21.92 -18.12 15.37
C ILE A 2 -20.70 -17.26 15.05
N GLY A 3 -19.63 -17.31 15.87
CA GLY A 3 -18.42 -16.54 15.65
C GLY A 3 -17.63 -16.97 14.40
N ASP A 4 -17.53 -18.27 14.16
CA ASP A 4 -16.82 -18.83 13.00
C ASP A 4 -17.48 -18.38 11.68
N ASN A 5 -18.81 -18.32 11.66
CA ASN A 5 -19.57 -17.90 10.48
C ASN A 5 -19.37 -16.40 10.15
N ILE A 6 -19.16 -15.53 11.14
CA ILE A 6 -18.93 -14.10 10.93
C ILE A 6 -17.52 -13.86 10.33
N ILE A 7 -16.50 -14.57 10.83
CA ILE A 7 -15.13 -14.49 10.32
C ILE A 7 -15.05 -14.98 8.88
N ASP A 8 -15.70 -16.12 8.58
CA ASP A 8 -15.78 -16.65 7.22
C ASP A 8 -16.51 -15.67 6.28
N LEU A 9 -17.61 -15.08 6.72
CA LEU A 9 -18.34 -14.08 5.95
C LEU A 9 -17.48 -12.84 5.68
N GLN A 10 -16.74 -12.37 6.67
CA GLN A 10 -15.81 -11.24 6.54
C GLN A 10 -14.72 -11.55 5.52
N TYR A 11 -14.13 -12.76 5.57
CA TYR A 11 -13.14 -13.21 4.59
C TYR A 11 -13.71 -13.25 3.17
N VAL A 12 -14.90 -13.86 2.98
CA VAL A 12 -15.56 -13.97 1.67
C VAL A 12 -15.85 -12.59 1.10
N LEU A 13 -16.45 -11.71 1.90
CA LEU A 13 -16.80 -10.34 1.46
C LEU A 13 -15.57 -9.54 1.01
N ARG A 14 -14.45 -9.64 1.75
CA ARG A 14 -13.18 -9.06 1.35
C ARG A 14 -12.66 -9.65 0.04
N ALA A 15 -12.65 -10.97 -0.08
CA ALA A 15 -12.10 -11.67 -1.26
C ALA A 15 -12.91 -11.36 -2.51
N GLU A 16 -14.25 -11.39 -2.45
CA GLU A 16 -15.14 -11.05 -3.56
C GLU A 16 -14.97 -9.58 -3.96
N THR A 17 -14.90 -8.67 -3.01
CA THR A 17 -14.66 -7.25 -3.27
C THR A 17 -13.36 -7.02 -4.05
N LEU A 18 -12.25 -7.65 -3.63
CA LEU A 18 -10.97 -7.55 -4.31
C LEU A 18 -11.03 -8.15 -5.71
N LEU A 19 -11.65 -9.33 -5.85
CA LEU A 19 -11.81 -9.99 -7.14
C LEU A 19 -12.60 -9.14 -8.12
N ASP A 20 -13.70 -8.55 -7.68
CA ASP A 20 -14.55 -7.70 -8.53
C ASP A 20 -13.84 -6.39 -8.87
N TYR A 21 -13.06 -5.81 -7.97
CA TYR A 21 -12.26 -4.63 -8.27
C TYR A 21 -11.17 -4.92 -9.32
N TYR A 22 -10.37 -5.99 -9.14
CA TYR A 22 -9.31 -6.34 -10.09
C TYR A 22 -9.84 -6.81 -11.45
N ASN A 23 -11.07 -7.32 -11.50
CA ASN A 23 -11.78 -7.64 -12.75
C ASN A 23 -12.52 -6.43 -13.35
N HIS A 24 -12.34 -5.24 -12.82
CA HIS A 24 -12.98 -4.00 -13.27
C HIS A 24 -14.52 -4.02 -13.25
N LYS A 25 -15.12 -4.83 -12.37
CA LYS A 25 -16.58 -4.88 -12.20
C LYS A 25 -17.11 -3.80 -11.25
N ILE A 26 -16.26 -3.34 -10.33
CA ILE A 26 -16.58 -2.27 -9.38
C ILE A 26 -15.48 -1.19 -9.43
N VAL A 27 -15.85 0.03 -9.02
CA VAL A 27 -14.95 1.18 -8.88
C VAL A 27 -14.39 1.25 -7.44
N ALA A 28 -13.37 2.08 -7.23
CA ALA A 28 -12.68 2.19 -5.95
C ALA A 28 -13.61 2.62 -4.80
N GLU A 29 -14.57 3.50 -5.06
CA GLU A 29 -15.57 3.94 -4.07
C GLU A 29 -16.45 2.79 -3.59
N THR A 30 -16.84 1.88 -4.50
CA THR A 30 -17.59 0.67 -4.14
C THR A 30 -16.71 -0.29 -3.34
N MET A 31 -15.42 -0.41 -3.71
CA MET A 31 -14.48 -1.21 -2.95
C MET A 31 -14.33 -0.69 -1.51
N VAL A 32 -14.21 0.63 -1.32
CA VAL A 32 -14.17 1.25 0.03
C VAL A 32 -15.40 0.83 0.82
N LYS A 33 -16.60 1.06 0.27
CA LYS A 33 -17.87 0.74 0.95
C LYS A 33 -17.95 -0.73 1.37
N ASN A 34 -17.64 -1.65 0.46
CA ASN A 34 -17.72 -3.09 0.74
C ASN A 34 -16.71 -3.53 1.81
N LEU A 35 -15.49 -2.96 1.80
CA LEU A 35 -14.47 -3.25 2.80
C LEU A 35 -14.85 -2.68 4.18
N GLU A 36 -15.48 -1.51 4.24
CA GLU A 36 -16.01 -0.96 5.49
C GLU A 36 -17.16 -1.83 6.04
N GLU A 37 -18.05 -2.33 5.19
CA GLU A 37 -19.11 -3.27 5.57
C GLU A 37 -18.49 -4.58 6.10
N ALA A 38 -17.45 -5.11 5.46
CA ALA A 38 -16.74 -6.28 5.95
C ALA A 38 -16.09 -6.02 7.32
N LEU A 39 -15.52 -4.85 7.55
CA LEU A 39 -14.90 -4.49 8.83
C LEU A 39 -15.94 -4.40 9.96
N LYS A 40 -17.11 -3.85 9.69
CA LYS A 40 -18.22 -3.72 10.65
C LYS A 40 -18.79 -5.06 11.14
N LEU A 41 -18.52 -6.17 10.48
CA LEU A 41 -18.95 -7.49 10.94
C LEU A 41 -18.32 -7.89 12.28
N THR A 42 -17.09 -7.44 12.53
CA THR A 42 -16.37 -7.73 13.79
C THR A 42 -16.17 -6.50 14.66
N LEU A 43 -16.14 -5.32 14.07
CA LEU A 43 -15.93 -4.02 14.74
C LEU A 43 -17.24 -3.20 14.70
N VAL A 44 -18.31 -3.74 15.30
CA VAL A 44 -19.69 -3.24 15.18
C VAL A 44 -19.84 -1.77 15.56
N ASP A 45 -19.19 -1.34 16.64
CA ASP A 45 -19.26 0.02 17.18
C ASP A 45 -18.11 0.92 16.68
N TRP A 46 -17.30 0.43 15.75
CA TRP A 46 -16.14 1.15 15.26
C TRP A 46 -16.46 1.93 14.00
N ASP A 47 -16.31 3.25 14.07
CA ASP A 47 -16.44 4.15 12.93
C ASP A 47 -15.05 4.61 12.51
N ILE A 48 -14.64 4.20 11.33
CA ILE A 48 -13.34 4.54 10.75
C ILE A 48 -13.14 6.06 10.59
N HIS A 49 -14.23 6.81 10.50
CA HIS A 49 -14.18 8.25 10.33
C HIS A 49 -14.07 9.01 11.67
N SER A 50 -14.61 8.47 12.76
CA SER A 50 -14.65 9.12 14.08
C SER A 50 -13.59 8.62 15.06
N ASN A 51 -13.20 7.35 15.01
CA ASN A 51 -12.28 6.74 15.98
C ASN A 51 -10.78 7.00 15.68
N PHE A 52 -10.47 7.86 14.72
CA PHE A 52 -9.09 8.30 14.47
C PHE A 52 -8.50 9.21 15.57
N TYR A 53 -9.28 9.57 16.56
CA TYR A 53 -8.85 10.31 17.75
C TYR A 53 -8.34 9.40 18.87
N MET A 54 -7.99 8.14 18.56
CA MET A 54 -7.30 7.28 19.53
C MET A 54 -6.04 7.98 20.02
N SER A 55 -5.84 7.98 21.32
CA SER A 55 -4.66 8.61 21.92
C SER A 55 -3.40 8.06 21.26
N GLU A 56 -2.35 8.88 21.14
CA GLU A 56 -1.10 8.48 20.51
C GLU A 56 -0.48 7.22 21.13
N ASN A 57 -0.93 6.84 22.33
CA ASN A 57 -0.43 5.70 23.11
C ASN A 57 -1.29 4.43 23.01
N GLU A 58 -2.46 4.47 22.39
CA GLU A 58 -3.32 3.30 22.29
C GLU A 58 -2.99 2.46 21.04
N VAL A 59 -2.82 1.16 21.25
CA VAL A 59 -2.70 0.13 20.18
C VAL A 59 -3.99 -0.66 20.15
N TYR A 60 -4.69 -0.62 19.03
CA TYR A 60 -5.90 -1.41 18.87
C TYR A 60 -5.53 -2.86 18.53
N PRO A 61 -6.11 -3.86 19.23
CA PRO A 61 -5.77 -5.27 19.03
C PRO A 61 -6.54 -5.85 17.83
N PHE A 62 -6.19 -5.41 16.62
CA PHE A 62 -6.80 -5.96 15.41
C PHE A 62 -6.45 -7.42 15.21
N THR A 63 -7.41 -8.20 14.75
CA THR A 63 -7.19 -9.54 14.21
C THR A 63 -6.45 -9.46 12.87
N GLU A 64 -5.84 -10.56 12.46
CA GLU A 64 -5.16 -10.64 11.16
C GLU A 64 -6.10 -10.26 10.01
N GLN A 65 -7.34 -10.75 10.03
CA GLN A 65 -8.31 -10.46 8.98
C GLN A 65 -8.69 -8.98 8.93
N GLU A 66 -8.86 -8.34 10.08
CA GLU A 66 -9.12 -6.88 10.15
C GLU A 66 -7.95 -6.07 9.61
N ILE A 67 -6.70 -6.47 9.94
CA ILE A 67 -5.49 -5.86 9.39
C ILE A 67 -5.47 -5.97 7.86
N LEU A 68 -5.80 -7.13 7.30
CA LEU A 68 -5.85 -7.33 5.85
C LEU A 68 -6.94 -6.49 5.18
N ILE A 69 -8.11 -6.33 5.81
CA ILE A 69 -9.17 -5.44 5.32
C ILE A 69 -8.70 -3.99 5.36
N LEU A 70 -8.16 -3.54 6.49
CA LEU A 70 -7.65 -2.18 6.67
C LEU A 70 -6.52 -1.85 5.68
N MET A 71 -5.62 -2.80 5.41
CA MET A 71 -4.57 -2.65 4.40
C MET A 71 -5.16 -2.42 3.00
N ASN A 72 -6.16 -3.22 2.62
CA ASN A 72 -6.84 -3.05 1.33
C ASN A 72 -7.63 -1.74 1.27
N LEU A 73 -8.26 -1.37 2.38
CA LEU A 73 -9.01 -0.11 2.53
C LEU A 73 -8.08 1.12 2.38
N SER A 74 -6.89 1.08 2.98
CA SER A 74 -5.86 2.12 2.79
C SER A 74 -5.49 2.27 1.30
N GLY A 75 -5.30 1.16 0.58
CA GLY A 75 -5.07 1.18 -0.87
C GLY A 75 -6.25 1.78 -1.64
N ALA A 76 -7.48 1.36 -1.31
CA ALA A 76 -8.69 1.85 -1.95
C ALA A 76 -8.91 3.36 -1.74
N TYR A 77 -8.61 3.89 -0.56
CA TYR A 77 -8.68 5.33 -0.31
C TYR A 77 -7.67 6.14 -1.13
N ASN A 78 -6.47 5.60 -1.40
CA ASN A 78 -5.54 6.23 -2.34
C ASN A 78 -6.14 6.33 -3.75
N GLU A 79 -6.79 5.27 -4.23
CA GLU A 79 -7.43 5.23 -5.56
C GLU A 79 -8.66 6.14 -5.64
N CYS A 80 -9.38 6.35 -4.54
CA CYS A 80 -10.50 7.29 -4.44
C CYS A 80 -10.08 8.76 -4.29
N GLY A 81 -8.77 9.05 -4.24
CA GLY A 81 -8.28 10.41 -4.06
C GLY A 81 -8.44 10.95 -2.62
N ASN A 82 -8.49 10.07 -1.63
CA ASN A 82 -8.49 10.43 -0.20
C ASN A 82 -7.21 9.90 0.48
N PRO A 83 -6.03 10.45 0.14
CA PRO A 83 -4.75 9.99 0.66
C PRO A 83 -4.58 10.25 2.16
N GLU A 84 -5.25 11.25 2.72
CA GLU A 84 -5.22 11.53 4.15
C GLU A 84 -5.79 10.38 4.97
N MET A 85 -6.89 9.78 4.49
CA MET A 85 -7.48 8.60 5.13
C MET A 85 -6.57 7.38 4.98
N SER A 86 -5.97 7.19 3.80
CA SER A 86 -4.97 6.15 3.57
C SER A 86 -3.78 6.27 4.52
N GLU A 87 -3.24 7.49 4.72
CA GLU A 87 -2.14 7.75 5.64
C GLU A 87 -2.52 7.39 7.08
N LYS A 88 -3.70 7.83 7.54
CA LYS A 88 -4.20 7.53 8.89
C LYS A 88 -4.33 6.03 9.13
N ILE A 89 -4.99 5.31 8.24
CA ILE A 89 -5.17 3.85 8.33
C ILE A 89 -3.82 3.15 8.34
N SER A 90 -2.91 3.50 7.43
CA SER A 90 -1.59 2.90 7.33
C SER A 90 -0.79 3.07 8.62
N ASN A 91 -0.79 4.28 9.20
CA ASN A 91 -0.10 4.55 10.47
C ASN A 91 -0.70 3.76 11.62
N MET A 92 -2.02 3.64 11.68
CA MET A 92 -2.72 2.85 12.71
C MET A 92 -2.33 1.38 12.65
N ILE A 93 -2.32 0.78 11.44
CA ILE A 93 -1.93 -0.62 11.27
C ILE A 93 -0.45 -0.81 11.62
N LEU A 94 0.44 0.07 11.15
CA LEU A 94 1.87 -0.02 11.45
C LEU A 94 2.13 0.04 12.96
N LYS A 95 1.39 0.86 13.69
CA LYS A 95 1.47 0.93 15.16
C LYS A 95 1.07 -0.39 15.81
N CYS A 96 -0.01 -1.02 15.34
CA CYS A 96 -0.45 -2.34 15.78
C CYS A 96 0.63 -3.40 15.50
N LEU A 97 1.15 -3.46 14.26
CA LEU A 97 2.13 -4.47 13.84
C LEU A 97 3.53 -4.28 14.46
N ASN A 98 3.82 -3.11 15.02
CA ASN A 98 5.08 -2.86 15.73
C ASN A 98 5.05 -3.35 17.18
N ALA A 99 3.90 -3.79 17.68
CA ALA A 99 3.81 -4.41 18.99
C ALA A 99 4.67 -5.69 19.04
N GLU A 100 5.40 -5.89 20.14
CA GLU A 100 6.47 -6.93 20.24
C GLU A 100 5.98 -8.37 20.02
N TYR A 101 4.69 -8.64 20.28
CA TYR A 101 4.12 -9.98 20.19
C TYR A 101 3.74 -10.43 18.76
N LEU A 102 3.91 -9.56 17.74
CA LEU A 102 3.53 -9.84 16.35
C LEU A 102 4.75 -9.98 15.42
N LYS A 103 5.90 -10.40 15.93
CA LYS A 103 7.12 -10.53 15.10
C LYS A 103 7.14 -11.86 14.35
N SER A 104 6.92 -11.82 13.04
CA SER A 104 7.13 -12.93 12.09
C SER A 104 7.59 -12.38 10.74
N ASP A 105 8.16 -13.24 9.88
CA ASP A 105 8.51 -12.85 8.50
C ASP A 105 7.29 -12.40 7.71
N GLU A 106 6.13 -12.99 7.95
CA GLU A 106 4.86 -12.61 7.34
C GLU A 106 4.42 -11.21 7.77
N THR A 107 4.54 -10.91 9.06
CA THR A 107 4.27 -9.58 9.60
C THR A 107 5.22 -8.52 9.01
N GLU A 108 6.50 -8.82 8.86
CA GLU A 108 7.47 -7.91 8.25
C GLU A 108 7.15 -7.66 6.76
N ASN A 109 6.75 -8.69 6.01
CA ASN A 109 6.29 -8.52 4.63
C ASN A 109 5.03 -7.65 4.55
N LEU A 110 4.07 -7.86 5.46
CA LEU A 110 2.84 -7.06 5.55
C LEU A 110 3.16 -5.59 5.85
N LYS A 111 4.09 -5.31 6.79
CA LYS A 111 4.56 -3.95 7.07
C LYS A 111 5.08 -3.25 5.82
N LEU A 112 5.80 -3.96 4.93
CA LEU A 112 6.30 -3.38 3.70
C LEU A 112 5.17 -2.95 2.75
N VAL A 113 4.10 -3.76 2.65
CA VAL A 113 2.93 -3.40 1.84
C VAL A 113 2.26 -2.14 2.38
N ILE A 114 2.07 -2.07 3.71
CA ILE A 114 1.42 -0.94 4.36
C ILE A 114 2.27 0.33 4.26
N LYS A 115 3.59 0.23 4.48
CA LYS A 115 4.52 1.35 4.26
C LYS A 115 4.48 1.84 2.81
N ARG A 116 4.29 0.94 1.84
CA ARG A 116 4.12 1.35 0.43
C ARG A 116 2.82 2.10 0.23
N ASN A 117 1.69 1.68 0.81
CA ASN A 117 0.44 2.43 0.77
C ASN A 117 0.61 3.84 1.36
N LEU A 118 1.35 3.96 2.46
CA LEU A 118 1.71 5.24 3.07
C LEU A 118 2.56 6.11 2.12
N ALA A 119 3.55 5.53 1.44
CA ALA A 119 4.35 6.24 0.46
C ALA A 119 3.50 6.73 -0.73
N LEU A 120 2.54 5.91 -1.20
CA LEU A 120 1.58 6.31 -2.24
C LEU A 120 0.67 7.46 -1.76
N ALA A 121 0.22 7.43 -0.51
CA ALA A 121 -0.53 8.54 0.09
C ALA A 121 0.30 9.84 0.08
N CYS A 122 1.57 9.78 0.49
CA CYS A 122 2.48 10.92 0.40
C CYS A 122 2.63 11.44 -1.05
N GLN A 123 2.70 10.55 -2.04
CA GLN A 123 2.75 10.93 -3.46
C GLN A 123 1.49 11.69 -3.90
N HIS A 124 0.31 11.19 -3.54
CA HIS A 124 -0.97 11.83 -3.85
C HIS A 124 -1.08 13.21 -3.19
N MET A 125 -0.55 13.36 -1.98
CA MET A 125 -0.43 14.66 -1.27
C MET A 125 0.72 15.54 -1.77
N LYS A 126 1.44 15.12 -2.83
CA LYS A 126 2.62 15.82 -3.39
C LYS A 126 3.81 15.94 -2.43
N ARG A 127 3.86 15.12 -1.39
CA ARG A 127 4.96 15.00 -0.43
C ARG A 127 6.01 14.01 -0.97
N TYR A 128 6.60 14.32 -2.13
CA TYR A 128 7.43 13.38 -2.88
C TYR A 128 8.76 13.01 -2.18
N GLU A 129 9.33 13.92 -1.39
CA GLU A 129 10.55 13.64 -0.61
C GLU A 129 10.27 12.65 0.52
N ASP A 130 9.13 12.80 1.22
CA ASP A 130 8.71 11.88 2.26
C ASP A 130 8.45 10.49 1.66
N ALA A 131 7.74 10.45 0.54
CA ALA A 131 7.50 9.21 -0.21
C ALA A 131 8.81 8.54 -0.63
N LEU A 132 9.79 9.32 -1.14
CA LEU A 132 11.08 8.80 -1.57
C LEU A 132 11.85 8.20 -0.40
N SER A 133 11.86 8.86 0.77
CA SER A 133 12.51 8.36 1.98
C SER A 133 11.92 7.02 2.43
N LEU A 134 10.59 6.93 2.51
CA LEU A 134 9.90 5.69 2.83
C LEU A 134 10.21 4.56 1.84
N LEU A 135 10.19 4.85 0.55
CA LEU A 135 10.44 3.86 -0.50
C LEU A 135 11.88 3.34 -0.49
N GLN A 136 12.87 4.18 -0.13
CA GLN A 136 14.26 3.75 0.05
C GLN A 136 14.40 2.80 1.24
N GLU A 137 13.69 3.07 2.35
CA GLU A 137 13.62 2.17 3.50
C GLU A 137 12.98 0.84 3.12
N ILE A 138 11.82 0.88 2.43
CA ILE A 138 11.13 -0.30 1.93
C ILE A 138 12.04 -1.14 1.04
N LEU A 139 12.75 -0.52 0.10
CA LEU A 139 13.67 -1.23 -0.81
C LEU A 139 14.75 -1.97 -0.03
N LYS A 140 15.38 -1.31 0.94
CA LYS A 140 16.42 -1.92 1.79
C LYS A 140 15.88 -3.13 2.56
N GLN A 141 14.71 -2.99 3.19
CA GLN A 141 14.08 -4.07 3.95
C GLN A 141 13.62 -5.22 3.03
N ALA A 142 13.01 -4.90 1.88
CA ALA A 142 12.55 -5.90 0.91
C ALA A 142 13.71 -6.76 0.35
N ILE A 143 14.88 -6.18 0.14
CA ILE A 143 16.09 -6.92 -0.25
C ILE A 143 16.51 -7.88 0.87
N THR A 144 16.54 -7.42 2.12
CA THR A 144 16.92 -8.24 3.29
C THR A 144 15.96 -9.41 3.47
N LEU A 145 14.65 -9.17 3.33
CA LEU A 145 13.60 -10.18 3.46
C LEU A 145 13.42 -11.04 2.18
N LYS A 146 14.19 -10.78 1.13
CA LYS A 146 14.08 -11.46 -0.17
C LYS A 146 12.67 -11.36 -0.80
N TYR A 147 11.93 -10.30 -0.48
CA TYR A 147 10.58 -10.06 -1.00
C TYR A 147 10.65 -9.40 -2.39
N GLY A 148 10.92 -10.23 -3.40
CA GLY A 148 11.26 -9.78 -4.76
C GLY A 148 10.19 -8.92 -5.44
N LEU A 149 8.88 -9.14 -5.19
CA LEU A 149 7.82 -8.28 -5.72
C LEU A 149 7.94 -6.87 -5.17
N MET A 150 8.15 -6.73 -3.85
CA MET A 150 8.27 -5.43 -3.20
C MET A 150 9.53 -4.68 -3.66
N VAL A 151 10.63 -5.39 -3.94
CA VAL A 151 11.85 -4.77 -4.52
C VAL A 151 11.52 -4.08 -5.85
N ILE A 152 10.76 -4.74 -6.72
CA ILE A 152 10.40 -4.18 -8.04
C ILE A 152 9.47 -2.98 -7.90
N LEU A 153 8.44 -3.10 -7.05
CA LEU A 153 7.48 -2.03 -6.80
C LEU A 153 8.16 -0.79 -6.21
N ALA A 154 9.00 -0.99 -5.19
CA ALA A 154 9.75 0.10 -4.57
C ALA A 154 10.70 0.81 -5.54
N LEU A 155 11.44 0.05 -6.35
CA LEU A 155 12.31 0.62 -7.39
C LEU A 155 11.52 1.43 -8.42
N TYR A 156 10.37 0.95 -8.85
CA TYR A 156 9.49 1.67 -9.75
C TYR A 156 9.03 2.99 -9.14
N ASP A 157 8.48 2.94 -7.93
CA ASP A 157 7.93 4.10 -7.24
C ASP A 157 9.05 5.13 -6.90
N ILE A 158 10.26 4.69 -6.55
CA ILE A 158 11.45 5.55 -6.37
C ILE A 158 11.75 6.33 -7.66
N THR A 159 11.82 5.65 -8.80
CA THR A 159 12.13 6.32 -10.07
C THR A 159 11.05 7.32 -10.46
N TRP A 160 9.80 7.01 -10.19
CA TRP A 160 8.68 7.90 -10.42
C TRP A 160 8.76 9.16 -9.53
N ASN A 161 9.06 9.01 -8.23
CA ASN A 161 9.24 10.15 -7.33
C ASN A 161 10.43 11.05 -7.73
N MET A 162 11.57 10.46 -8.06
CA MET A 162 12.75 11.22 -8.53
C MET A 162 12.42 12.07 -9.77
N GLN A 163 11.67 11.48 -10.72
CA GLN A 163 11.19 12.20 -11.89
C GLN A 163 10.25 13.35 -11.49
N LYS A 164 9.28 13.10 -10.59
CA LYS A 164 8.34 14.13 -10.14
C LYS A 164 9.00 15.28 -9.40
N ILE A 165 9.99 14.99 -8.57
CA ILE A 165 10.78 16.01 -7.88
C ILE A 165 11.51 16.91 -8.90
N ASN A 166 12.15 16.34 -9.94
CA ASN A 166 12.78 17.12 -10.99
C ASN A 166 11.77 18.00 -11.76
N GLU A 167 10.60 17.42 -12.11
CA GLU A 167 9.55 18.13 -12.85
C GLU A 167 9.04 19.35 -12.06
N ILE A 168 8.86 19.22 -10.74
CA ILE A 168 8.28 20.28 -9.90
C ILE A 168 9.33 21.31 -9.49
N SER A 169 10.56 20.89 -9.20
CA SER A 169 11.63 21.79 -8.82
C SER A 169 12.14 22.67 -9.97
N GLY A 170 11.81 22.29 -11.22
CA GLY A 170 12.33 22.94 -12.41
C GLY A 170 13.85 22.80 -12.59
N CYS A 171 14.49 21.95 -11.80
CA CYS A 171 15.92 21.69 -11.86
C CYS A 171 16.22 20.18 -11.80
N GLU A 172 17.40 19.79 -12.29
CA GLU A 172 17.85 18.40 -12.24
C GLU A 172 18.40 18.07 -10.84
N LYS A 173 17.50 17.82 -9.86
CA LYS A 173 17.91 17.36 -8.54
C LYS A 173 18.41 15.91 -8.57
N TYR A 174 17.82 15.09 -9.44
CA TYR A 174 18.22 13.71 -9.71
C TYR A 174 18.61 13.58 -11.18
N ASN A 175 19.74 12.93 -11.45
CA ASN A 175 20.26 12.77 -12.81
C ASN A 175 19.31 11.95 -13.69
N TRP A 176 18.87 12.50 -14.82
CA TRP A 176 17.94 11.85 -15.74
C TRP A 176 18.45 10.52 -16.30
N ASN A 177 19.76 10.41 -16.53
CA ASN A 177 20.35 9.15 -17.00
C ASN A 177 20.30 8.07 -15.91
N GLU A 178 20.46 8.45 -14.65
CA GLU A 178 20.30 7.53 -13.53
C GLU A 178 18.85 7.07 -13.39
N ILE A 179 17.87 7.97 -13.49
CA ILE A 179 16.45 7.62 -13.50
C ILE A 179 16.13 6.64 -14.61
N LYS A 180 16.60 6.91 -15.85
CA LYS A 180 16.42 6.00 -16.99
C LYS A 180 17.05 4.63 -16.74
N LYS A 181 18.27 4.58 -16.21
CA LYS A 181 18.96 3.33 -15.88
C LYS A 181 18.18 2.50 -14.85
N LYS A 182 17.68 3.14 -13.80
CA LYS A 182 16.83 2.46 -12.78
C LYS A 182 15.52 1.95 -13.38
N LYS A 183 14.84 2.72 -14.24
CA LYS A 183 13.64 2.26 -14.95
C LYS A 183 13.94 1.02 -15.82
N LEU A 184 15.06 1.00 -16.53
CA LEU A 184 15.48 -0.17 -17.30
C LEU A 184 15.72 -1.39 -16.39
N GLN A 185 16.34 -1.20 -15.23
CA GLN A 185 16.50 -2.28 -14.24
C GLN A 185 15.16 -2.86 -13.83
N VAL A 186 14.18 -1.99 -13.48
CA VAL A 186 12.81 -2.44 -13.14
C VAL A 186 12.20 -3.25 -14.28
N TYR A 187 12.31 -2.75 -15.52
CA TYR A 187 11.78 -3.45 -16.70
C TYR A 187 12.36 -4.86 -16.86
N TYR A 188 13.71 -4.98 -16.80
CA TYR A 188 14.36 -6.28 -16.97
C TYR A 188 14.07 -7.25 -15.83
N ILE A 189 14.01 -6.77 -14.58
CA ILE A 189 13.66 -7.62 -13.44
C ILE A 189 12.20 -8.10 -13.57
N ALA A 190 11.26 -7.22 -13.93
CA ALA A 190 9.88 -7.58 -14.16
C ALA A 190 9.73 -8.59 -15.32
N ALA A 191 10.45 -8.37 -16.43
CA ALA A 191 10.46 -9.29 -17.57
C ALA A 191 11.01 -10.67 -17.20
N ALA A 192 12.10 -10.72 -16.44
CA ALA A 192 12.70 -11.98 -16.00
C ALA A 192 11.78 -12.78 -15.03
N ARG A 193 10.90 -12.09 -14.31
CA ARG A 193 9.91 -12.69 -13.42
C ARG A 193 8.57 -13.02 -14.10
N GLY A 194 8.40 -12.66 -15.37
CA GLY A 194 7.13 -12.80 -16.07
C GLY A 194 6.04 -11.80 -15.63
N ASP A 195 6.41 -10.73 -14.91
CA ASP A 195 5.47 -9.71 -14.46
C ASP A 195 5.13 -8.75 -15.61
N ASN A 196 4.12 -9.13 -16.38
CA ASN A 196 3.66 -8.34 -17.52
C ASN A 196 3.00 -7.01 -17.11
N TYR A 197 2.41 -6.92 -15.93
CA TYR A 197 1.80 -5.69 -15.44
C TYR A 197 2.87 -4.61 -15.23
N ILE A 198 3.87 -4.87 -14.41
CA ILE A 198 4.94 -3.89 -14.12
C ILE A 198 5.76 -3.60 -15.39
N LYS A 199 6.07 -4.63 -16.19
CA LYS A 199 6.76 -4.45 -17.46
C LYS A 199 6.04 -3.43 -18.37
N ASN A 200 4.71 -3.57 -18.53
CA ASN A 200 3.91 -2.67 -19.35
C ASN A 200 3.81 -1.27 -18.74
N LEU A 201 3.72 -1.17 -17.41
CA LEU A 201 3.68 0.10 -16.69
C LEU A 201 4.96 0.91 -16.94
N VAL A 202 6.12 0.26 -16.81
CA VAL A 202 7.42 0.88 -17.10
C VAL A 202 7.54 1.26 -18.59
N ALA A 203 7.16 0.37 -19.51
CA ALA A 203 7.20 0.64 -20.95
C ALA A 203 6.36 1.87 -21.34
N LYS A 204 5.19 2.06 -20.74
CA LYS A 204 4.35 3.25 -20.95
C LYS A 204 5.03 4.54 -20.46
N SER A 205 5.82 4.47 -19.38
CA SER A 205 6.53 5.62 -18.81
C SER A 205 7.72 6.12 -19.66
N TYR A 206 8.17 5.33 -20.65
CA TYR A 206 9.19 5.73 -21.62
C TYR A 206 8.63 6.46 -22.85
N ARG A 207 7.31 6.37 -23.09
CA ARG A 207 6.67 6.96 -24.28
C ARG A 207 6.20 8.39 -24.06
N LYS A 208 6.34 8.89 -22.85
CA LYS A 208 6.06 10.29 -22.49
C LYS A 208 7.37 11.06 -22.27
#